data_b78a50c4e6c23afd66bf9f2e125c73ec
#
_entry.id   b78a50c4e6c23afd66bf9f2e125c73ec
#
_cell.length_a   1.000
_cell.length_b   1.000
_cell.length_c   1.000
_cell.angle_alpha   90.00
_cell.angle_beta   90.00
_cell.angle_gamma   90.00
#
_symmetry.space_group_name_H-M   'P 1'
#
loop_
_entity.id
_entity.type
_entity.pdbx_description
1 polymer ?
#
loop_
_entity_poly.entity_id
_entity_poly.type
_entity_poly.pdbx_seq_one_letter_code
_entity_poly.pdbx_strand_id
1 'polypeptide(L)'
;MIAQPRIKLAEIVPEYGAGVYALYYTGDHPLYASVSRTETPVYVGKADPARGAGNDVRSHGDTLTRRLLDHRRQIRMAEAHAVAQPDLLVSAGAHPLIVQDFECRKLVCAAGVQLTAEGRLIGLFRPLWNSEFDVAYGVSKHGDRQRKHPKSPWDVLHPGRPWADGLDDKGVPFSGQPSIASIVEKVAAHAPSMQIFNSQEDVIKEVLGAFGQRPAKASPEAAAALEAQVEAEDASTL
;
A
#
# COMPACT_ATOMS: atom_id res chain seq x y z
N MET A 1 6.23 11.14 -8.14
CA MET A 1 6.52 10.59 -6.81
C MET A 1 7.94 10.03 -6.73
N ILE A 2 8.38 9.21 -7.66
CA ILE A 2 9.71 8.54 -7.61
C ILE A 2 10.87 9.56 -7.51
N ALA A 3 10.79 10.69 -8.18
CA ALA A 3 11.78 11.77 -8.11
C ALA A 3 11.75 12.58 -6.79
N GLN A 4 10.77 12.33 -5.92
CA GLN A 4 10.72 13.00 -4.61
C GLN A 4 11.77 12.40 -3.65
N PRO A 5 12.34 13.21 -2.74
CA PRO A 5 13.29 12.69 -1.78
C PRO A 5 12.61 11.68 -0.84
N ARG A 6 13.37 10.70 -0.38
CA ARG A 6 12.97 9.86 0.75
C ARG A 6 13.19 10.63 2.04
N ILE A 7 12.21 10.56 2.92
CA ILE A 7 12.26 11.14 4.27
C ILE A 7 11.93 10.06 5.28
N LYS A 8 12.53 10.10 6.45
CA LYS A 8 12.22 9.16 7.53
C LYS A 8 10.76 9.32 7.96
N LEU A 9 10.04 8.22 8.06
CA LEU A 9 8.65 8.22 8.50
C LEU A 9 8.52 8.78 9.94
N ALA A 10 9.56 8.57 10.75
CA ALA A 10 9.64 9.09 12.11
C ALA A 10 9.68 10.64 12.16
N GLU A 11 10.15 11.29 11.08
CA GLU A 11 10.46 12.73 11.01
C GLU A 11 9.46 13.53 10.16
N ILE A 12 8.31 12.95 9.83
CA ILE A 12 7.27 13.62 9.04
C ILE A 12 6.87 14.95 9.69
N VAL A 13 6.97 16.01 8.90
CA VAL A 13 6.52 17.36 9.24
C VAL A 13 5.15 17.60 8.63
N PRO A 14 4.22 18.26 9.38
CA PRO A 14 2.91 18.62 8.85
C PRO A 14 2.99 19.56 7.64
N GLU A 15 2.30 19.21 6.56
CA GLU A 15 2.18 19.98 5.34
C GLU A 15 0.78 19.82 4.76
N TYR A 16 0.32 20.84 4.02
CA TYR A 16 -0.94 20.79 3.31
C TYR A 16 -0.81 20.01 1.99
N GLY A 17 -1.89 19.38 1.58
CA GLY A 17 -2.02 18.72 0.30
C GLY A 17 -2.65 17.34 0.39
N ALA A 18 -3.19 16.93 -0.75
CA ALA A 18 -3.65 15.58 -1.04
C ALA A 18 -2.77 14.99 -2.13
N GLY A 19 -2.74 13.67 -2.28
CA GLY A 19 -1.90 13.06 -3.30
C GLY A 19 -1.59 11.60 -3.03
N VAL A 20 -0.43 11.16 -3.51
CA VAL A 20 0.04 9.78 -3.37
C VAL A 20 1.30 9.71 -2.51
N TYR A 21 1.49 8.58 -1.86
CA TYR A 21 2.68 8.31 -1.07
C TYR A 21 3.06 6.83 -1.14
N ALA A 22 4.30 6.54 -0.80
CA ALA A 22 4.81 5.19 -0.69
C ALA A 22 5.66 5.05 0.57
N LEU A 23 5.57 3.88 1.22
CA LEU A 23 6.41 3.50 2.35
C LEU A 23 7.47 2.53 1.88
N TYR A 24 8.70 2.77 2.27
CA TYR A 24 9.87 1.95 1.98
C TYR A 24 10.41 1.38 3.27
N TYR A 25 10.85 0.14 3.21
CA TYR A 25 11.43 -0.55 4.35
C TYR A 25 12.95 -0.61 4.21
N THR A 26 13.67 -0.36 5.31
CA THR A 26 15.13 -0.35 5.33
C THR A 26 15.73 -1.23 6.45
N GLY A 27 14.87 -1.94 7.19
CA GLY A 27 15.28 -2.81 8.31
C GLY A 27 15.59 -4.25 7.89
N ASP A 28 15.70 -5.12 8.88
CA ASP A 28 16.15 -6.51 8.70
C ASP A 28 15.04 -7.55 8.98
N HIS A 29 13.76 -7.16 8.93
CA HIS A 29 12.65 -8.10 9.10
C HIS A 29 12.65 -9.14 7.96
N PRO A 30 12.71 -10.45 8.27
CA PRO A 30 12.91 -11.50 7.26
C PRO A 30 11.87 -11.50 6.14
N LEU A 31 10.59 -11.24 6.46
CA LEU A 31 9.51 -11.21 5.45
C LEU A 31 9.62 -10.05 4.45
N TYR A 32 10.39 -9.02 4.77
CA TYR A 32 10.55 -7.83 3.93
C TYR A 32 11.95 -7.73 3.33
N ALA A 33 12.77 -8.78 3.48
CA ALA A 33 14.15 -8.80 2.99
C ALA A 33 14.27 -8.50 1.50
N SER A 34 13.33 -8.98 0.68
CA SER A 34 13.33 -8.75 -0.77
C SER A 34 13.13 -7.28 -1.17
N VAL A 35 12.46 -6.48 -0.35
CA VAL A 35 12.19 -5.06 -0.61
C VAL A 35 13.02 -4.13 0.26
N SER A 36 13.72 -4.67 1.26
CA SER A 36 14.53 -3.87 2.16
C SER A 36 15.65 -3.15 1.42
N ARG A 37 15.81 -1.85 1.69
CA ARG A 37 16.84 -0.97 1.11
C ARG A 37 16.80 -0.88 -0.43
N THR A 38 15.65 -1.20 -1.04
CA THR A 38 15.42 -1.10 -2.49
C THR A 38 14.55 0.12 -2.83
N GLU A 39 14.35 0.38 -4.11
CA GLU A 39 13.40 1.38 -4.61
C GLU A 39 11.96 0.85 -4.72
N THR A 40 11.72 -0.40 -4.34
CA THR A 40 10.41 -1.02 -4.31
C THR A 40 9.74 -0.78 -2.95
N PRO A 41 8.59 -0.09 -2.89
CA PRO A 41 7.91 0.20 -1.64
C PRO A 41 7.23 -1.05 -1.07
N VAL A 42 7.10 -1.10 0.26
CA VAL A 42 6.31 -2.11 0.95
C VAL A 42 4.81 -1.77 0.93
N TYR A 43 4.47 -0.50 0.74
CA TYR A 43 3.10 0.01 0.66
C TYR A 43 3.00 1.24 -0.25
N VAL A 44 1.92 1.33 -1.00
CA VAL A 44 1.51 2.52 -1.76
C VAL A 44 0.12 2.93 -1.32
N GLY A 45 -0.12 4.23 -1.18
CA GLY A 45 -1.42 4.74 -0.81
C GLY A 45 -1.68 6.16 -1.32
N LYS A 46 -2.92 6.59 -1.16
CA LYS A 46 -3.35 7.95 -1.47
C LYS A 46 -4.00 8.65 -0.29
N ALA A 47 -4.06 9.95 -0.38
CA ALA A 47 -4.89 10.80 0.44
C ALA A 47 -5.79 11.63 -0.46
N ASP A 48 -7.10 11.54 -0.27
CA ASP A 48 -8.06 12.34 -0.99
C ASP A 48 -8.13 13.76 -0.39
N PRO A 49 -8.41 14.80 -1.20
CA PRO A 49 -8.65 16.14 -0.69
C PRO A 49 -9.75 16.17 0.36
N ALA A 50 -9.70 17.14 1.25
CA ALA A 50 -10.80 17.40 2.17
C ALA A 50 -12.11 17.60 1.40
N ARG A 51 -13.24 17.20 1.98
CA ARG A 51 -14.54 17.31 1.32
C ARG A 51 -14.85 18.77 0.97
N GLY A 52 -15.19 19.02 -0.29
CA GLY A 52 -15.46 20.39 -0.80
C GLY A 52 -14.20 21.21 -1.09
N ALA A 53 -13.03 20.59 -1.10
CA ALA A 53 -11.79 21.26 -1.47
C ALA A 53 -11.82 21.76 -2.91
N GLY A 54 -11.26 22.95 -3.13
CA GLY A 54 -10.99 23.50 -4.46
C GLY A 54 -9.67 22.98 -5.05
N ASN A 55 -9.13 23.74 -6.01
CA ASN A 55 -7.87 23.38 -6.68
C ASN A 55 -6.63 23.84 -5.91
N ASP A 56 -6.79 24.68 -4.89
CA ASP A 56 -5.67 25.15 -4.07
C ASP A 56 -5.20 24.08 -3.08
N VAL A 57 -3.89 23.88 -2.99
CA VAL A 57 -3.26 22.88 -2.13
C VAL A 57 -3.66 23.01 -0.66
N ARG A 58 -3.82 24.25 -0.16
CA ARG A 58 -4.27 24.50 1.22
C ARG A 58 -5.69 24.02 1.47
N SER A 59 -6.57 24.16 0.47
CA SER A 59 -7.96 23.69 0.56
C SER A 59 -8.06 22.17 0.67
N HIS A 60 -7.04 21.45 0.21
CA HIS A 60 -6.96 19.99 0.37
C HIS A 60 -6.79 19.54 1.82
N GLY A 61 -6.46 20.46 2.75
CA GLY A 61 -6.12 20.15 4.13
C GLY A 61 -4.76 19.45 4.24
N ASP A 62 -4.47 18.91 5.40
CA ASP A 62 -3.26 18.15 5.71
C ASP A 62 -3.43 16.63 5.51
N THR A 63 -4.30 16.23 4.58
CA THR A 63 -4.78 14.85 4.43
C THR A 63 -3.66 13.86 4.12
N LEU A 64 -2.71 14.24 3.26
CA LEU A 64 -1.55 13.42 2.93
C LEU A 64 -0.65 13.19 4.15
N THR A 65 -0.39 14.25 4.91
CA THR A 65 0.38 14.18 6.15
C THR A 65 -0.31 13.30 7.18
N ARG A 66 -1.63 13.45 7.38
CA ARG A 66 -2.39 12.62 8.33
C ARG A 66 -2.28 11.14 8.01
N ARG A 67 -2.36 10.75 6.74
CA ARG A 67 -2.21 9.35 6.33
C ARG A 67 -0.83 8.79 6.71
N LEU A 68 0.23 9.55 6.49
CA LEU A 68 1.58 9.15 6.88
C LEU A 68 1.76 9.09 8.40
N LEU A 69 1.18 10.05 9.14
CA LEU A 69 1.18 10.03 10.60
C LEU A 69 0.38 8.85 11.16
N ASP A 70 -0.72 8.47 10.52
CA ASP A 70 -1.47 7.26 10.88
C ASP A 70 -0.62 6.00 10.72
N HIS A 71 0.08 5.83 9.59
CA HIS A 71 1.00 4.71 9.41
C HIS A 71 2.12 4.71 10.45
N ARG A 72 2.74 5.86 10.69
CA ARG A 72 3.73 6.00 11.78
C ARG A 72 3.18 5.54 13.12
N ARG A 73 1.96 5.94 13.45
CA ARG A 73 1.28 5.56 14.69
C ARG A 73 1.07 4.04 14.74
N GLN A 74 0.58 3.41 13.66
CA GLN A 74 0.36 1.97 13.60
C GLN A 74 1.66 1.18 13.84
N ILE A 75 2.73 1.56 13.16
CA ILE A 75 4.03 0.92 13.31
C ILE A 75 4.58 1.11 14.74
N ARG A 76 4.47 2.31 15.33
CA ARG A 76 4.88 2.56 16.72
C ARG A 76 4.09 1.73 17.73
N MET A 77 2.82 1.45 17.49
CA MET A 77 2.05 0.58 18.38
C MET A 77 2.56 -0.86 18.33
N ALA A 78 2.89 -1.38 17.15
CA ALA A 78 3.51 -2.69 17.00
C ALA A 78 4.91 -2.73 17.63
N GLU A 79 5.72 -1.69 17.45
CA GLU A 79 7.05 -1.55 18.08
C GLU A 79 6.94 -1.56 19.61
N ALA A 80 6.04 -0.75 20.17
CA ALA A 80 5.84 -0.69 21.62
C ALA A 80 5.35 -2.03 22.20
N HIS A 81 4.48 -2.74 21.48
CA HIS A 81 4.04 -4.09 21.87
C HIS A 81 5.20 -5.09 21.87
N ALA A 82 6.03 -5.07 20.83
CA ALA A 82 7.20 -5.92 20.73
C ALA A 82 8.20 -5.70 21.86
N VAL A 83 8.40 -4.44 22.26
CA VAL A 83 9.26 -4.07 23.40
C VAL A 83 8.66 -4.53 24.74
N ALA A 84 7.33 -4.41 24.90
CA ALA A 84 6.65 -4.78 26.13
C ALA A 84 6.51 -6.31 26.32
N GLN A 85 6.47 -7.08 25.23
CA GLN A 85 6.20 -8.51 25.23
C GLN A 85 7.14 -9.30 24.29
N PRO A 86 8.45 -9.24 24.49
CA PRO A 86 9.43 -9.85 23.59
C PRO A 86 9.27 -11.37 23.50
N ASP A 87 8.98 -12.05 24.60
CA ASP A 87 8.84 -13.50 24.65
C ASP A 87 7.63 -14.01 23.86
N LEU A 88 6.51 -13.26 23.86
CA LEU A 88 5.34 -13.58 23.04
C LEU A 88 5.64 -13.41 21.56
N LEU A 89 6.41 -12.40 21.19
CA LEU A 89 6.81 -12.19 19.80
C LEU A 89 7.65 -13.35 19.30
N VAL A 90 8.69 -13.72 20.05
CA VAL A 90 9.59 -14.82 19.70
C VAL A 90 8.85 -16.17 19.65
N SER A 91 8.01 -16.46 20.64
CA SER A 91 7.23 -17.71 20.68
C SER A 91 6.21 -17.82 19.52
N ALA A 92 5.73 -16.69 19.01
CA ALA A 92 4.86 -16.64 17.83
C ALA A 92 5.64 -16.72 16.51
N GLY A 93 6.98 -16.71 16.53
CA GLY A 93 7.81 -16.64 15.33
C GLY A 93 7.69 -15.30 14.59
N ALA A 94 7.29 -14.26 15.31
CA ALA A 94 7.17 -12.91 14.78
C ALA A 94 8.44 -12.08 15.02
N HIS A 95 8.63 -11.04 14.22
CA HIS A 95 9.75 -10.11 14.32
C HIS A 95 9.24 -8.71 14.60
N PRO A 96 9.98 -7.89 15.38
CA PRO A 96 9.57 -6.52 15.67
C PRO A 96 9.60 -5.66 14.41
N LEU A 97 8.66 -4.71 14.31
CA LEU A 97 8.79 -3.55 13.43
C LEU A 97 9.38 -2.39 14.23
N ILE A 98 10.26 -1.63 13.59
CA ILE A 98 10.89 -0.45 14.17
C ILE A 98 10.58 0.74 13.26
N VAL A 99 10.00 1.82 13.80
CA VAL A 99 9.56 2.96 12.97
C VAL A 99 10.72 3.64 12.25
N GLN A 100 11.92 3.59 12.80
CA GLN A 100 13.14 4.13 12.20
C GLN A 100 13.56 3.40 10.91
N ASP A 101 13.09 2.17 10.70
CA ASP A 101 13.34 1.37 9.51
C ASP A 101 12.42 1.75 8.34
N PHE A 102 11.59 2.77 8.50
CA PHE A 102 10.67 3.20 7.45
C PHE A 102 11.01 4.58 6.93
N GLU A 103 11.03 4.65 5.61
CA GLU A 103 11.09 5.90 4.86
C GLU A 103 9.83 6.06 4.03
N CYS A 104 9.55 7.28 3.60
CA CYS A 104 8.44 7.54 2.69
C CYS A 104 8.83 8.54 1.59
N ARG A 105 8.12 8.43 0.47
CA ARG A 105 8.00 9.49 -0.54
C ARG A 105 6.56 9.94 -0.60
N LYS A 106 6.35 11.22 -0.83
CA LYS A 106 5.02 11.81 -1.01
C LYS A 106 5.02 12.76 -2.20
N LEU A 107 3.91 12.81 -2.91
CA LEU A 107 3.70 13.74 -4.01
C LEU A 107 2.30 14.34 -3.89
N VAL A 108 2.23 15.65 -3.70
CA VAL A 108 0.96 16.38 -3.78
C VAL A 108 0.49 16.40 -5.23
N CYS A 109 -0.78 16.06 -5.46
CA CYS A 109 -1.40 16.00 -6.78
C CYS A 109 -2.59 16.94 -6.86
N ALA A 110 -2.94 17.36 -8.07
CA ALA A 110 -4.26 17.95 -8.33
C ALA A 110 -5.37 16.95 -7.97
N ALA A 111 -6.53 17.49 -7.57
CA ALA A 111 -7.68 16.67 -7.20
C ALA A 111 -8.08 15.72 -8.33
N GLY A 112 -8.32 14.45 -8.00
CA GLY A 112 -8.65 13.39 -8.93
C GLY A 112 -7.46 12.59 -9.48
N VAL A 113 -6.26 13.18 -9.56
CA VAL A 113 -5.07 12.50 -10.09
C VAL A 113 -4.56 11.40 -9.17
N GLN A 114 -4.73 11.57 -7.86
CA GLN A 114 -4.20 10.64 -6.85
C GLN A 114 -4.73 9.21 -7.01
N LEU A 115 -5.98 9.03 -7.44
CA LEU A 115 -6.59 7.71 -7.61
C LEU A 115 -5.91 6.92 -8.74
N THR A 116 -5.74 7.56 -9.91
CA THR A 116 -5.07 6.93 -11.06
C THR A 116 -3.59 6.68 -10.75
N ALA A 117 -2.92 7.64 -10.10
CA ALA A 117 -1.52 7.50 -9.72
C ALA A 117 -1.29 6.35 -8.73
N GLU A 118 -2.15 6.22 -7.69
CA GLU A 118 -2.10 5.10 -6.75
C GLU A 118 -2.22 3.77 -7.47
N GLY A 119 -3.27 3.58 -8.29
CA GLY A 119 -3.49 2.32 -9.01
C GLY A 119 -2.32 1.95 -9.94
N ARG A 120 -1.72 2.92 -10.62
CA ARG A 120 -0.54 2.69 -11.47
C ARG A 120 0.69 2.27 -10.67
N LEU A 121 0.92 2.90 -9.53
CA LEU A 121 2.05 2.55 -8.64
C LEU A 121 1.86 1.19 -7.97
N ILE A 122 0.62 0.85 -7.55
CA ILE A 122 0.31 -0.48 -7.03
C ILE A 122 0.54 -1.55 -8.11
N GLY A 123 0.07 -1.30 -9.33
CA GLY A 123 0.28 -2.22 -10.46
C GLY A 123 1.75 -2.42 -10.82
N LEU A 124 2.56 -1.35 -10.75
CA LEU A 124 4.00 -1.40 -11.03
C LEU A 124 4.77 -2.17 -9.97
N PHE A 125 4.60 -1.83 -8.69
CA PHE A 125 5.44 -2.36 -7.61
C PHE A 125 4.88 -3.64 -6.99
N ARG A 126 3.57 -3.86 -7.02
CA ARG A 126 2.85 -4.97 -6.37
C ARG A 126 3.20 -5.11 -4.88
N PRO A 127 3.02 -4.04 -4.06
CA PRO A 127 3.56 -3.97 -2.71
C PRO A 127 2.90 -4.98 -1.76
N LEU A 128 3.67 -5.51 -0.81
CA LEU A 128 3.24 -6.57 0.13
C LEU A 128 2.07 -6.16 1.04
N TRP A 129 1.98 -4.89 1.41
CA TRP A 129 0.98 -4.40 2.37
C TRP A 129 -0.32 -3.89 1.72
N ASN A 130 -0.38 -3.86 0.41
CA ASN A 130 -1.59 -3.47 -0.31
C ASN A 130 -2.59 -4.63 -0.36
N SER A 131 -3.88 -4.32 -0.21
CA SER A 131 -4.96 -5.32 -0.12
C SER A 131 -5.25 -6.04 -1.43
N GLU A 132 -4.85 -5.44 -2.55
CA GLU A 132 -5.05 -5.96 -3.90
C GLU A 132 -4.40 -7.32 -4.13
N PHE A 133 -3.40 -7.65 -3.34
CA PHE A 133 -2.64 -8.90 -3.48
C PHE A 133 -2.93 -9.94 -2.39
N ASP A 134 -3.75 -9.60 -1.39
CA ASP A 134 -4.13 -10.51 -0.27
C ASP A 134 -2.93 -11.16 0.44
N VAL A 135 -1.83 -10.42 0.62
CA VAL A 135 -0.60 -10.95 1.24
C VAL A 135 -0.47 -10.52 2.70
N ALA A 136 0.16 -9.38 2.96
CA ALA A 136 0.40 -8.87 4.32
C ALA A 136 -0.36 -7.56 4.58
N TYR A 137 -1.56 -7.43 4.03
CA TYR A 137 -2.39 -6.22 4.09
C TYR A 137 -3.01 -5.96 5.46
N GLY A 138 -3.50 -4.73 5.64
CA GLY A 138 -4.30 -4.34 6.80
C GLY A 138 -3.76 -3.15 7.58
N VAL A 139 -2.58 -2.64 7.26
CA VAL A 139 -1.99 -1.46 7.94
C VAL A 139 -2.90 -0.22 7.84
N SER A 140 -3.63 -0.06 6.73
CA SER A 140 -4.53 1.08 6.49
C SER A 140 -5.92 0.92 7.11
N LYS A 141 -6.26 -0.24 7.64
CA LYS A 141 -7.57 -0.45 8.25
C LYS A 141 -7.65 0.37 9.53
N HIS A 142 -8.48 1.40 9.50
CA HIS A 142 -8.86 2.14 10.70
C HIS A 142 -9.66 1.23 11.61
N GLY A 143 -9.30 1.19 12.90
CA GLY A 143 -10.07 0.44 13.87
C GLY A 143 -11.44 1.10 14.07
N ASP A 144 -12.49 0.45 13.66
CA ASP A 144 -13.77 0.62 14.34
C ASP A 144 -13.58 0.19 15.78
N ARG A 145 -14.09 0.97 16.73
CA ARG A 145 -14.07 0.62 18.17
C ARG A 145 -14.77 -0.72 18.46
N GLN A 146 -15.50 -1.25 17.49
CA GLN A 146 -16.19 -2.54 17.51
C GLN A 146 -15.81 -3.35 16.29
N ARG A 147 -14.55 -3.75 16.18
CA ARG A 147 -14.13 -4.60 15.08
C ARG A 147 -14.80 -5.97 15.19
N LYS A 148 -15.73 -6.24 14.29
CA LYS A 148 -16.46 -7.52 14.17
C LYS A 148 -15.78 -8.48 13.17
N HIS A 149 -14.46 -8.42 13.02
CA HIS A 149 -13.74 -9.20 12.00
C HIS A 149 -12.45 -9.80 12.55
N PRO A 150 -12.00 -10.94 12.00
CA PRO A 150 -10.71 -11.53 12.32
C PRO A 150 -9.56 -10.53 12.14
N LYS A 151 -8.44 -10.77 12.80
CA LYS A 151 -7.21 -10.00 12.59
C LYS A 151 -6.82 -10.01 11.12
N SER A 152 -6.38 -8.86 10.61
CA SER A 152 -5.79 -8.83 9.27
C SER A 152 -4.42 -9.51 9.29
N PRO A 153 -3.89 -9.96 8.13
CA PRO A 153 -2.53 -10.48 8.06
C PRO A 153 -1.50 -9.55 8.71
N TRP A 154 -1.62 -8.24 8.51
CA TRP A 154 -0.74 -7.26 9.14
C TRP A 154 -0.83 -7.28 10.67
N ASP A 155 -2.04 -7.39 11.25
CA ASP A 155 -2.24 -7.46 12.70
C ASP A 155 -1.72 -8.76 13.33
N VAL A 156 -1.71 -9.84 12.54
CA VAL A 156 -1.14 -11.12 12.98
C VAL A 156 0.37 -11.07 13.01
N LEU A 157 1.00 -10.47 11.97
CA LEU A 157 2.45 -10.31 11.89
C LEU A 157 2.98 -9.28 12.88
N HIS A 158 2.22 -8.22 13.14
CA HIS A 158 2.62 -7.05 13.90
C HIS A 158 1.56 -6.69 14.95
N PRO A 159 1.45 -7.49 16.01
CA PRO A 159 0.46 -7.25 17.08
C PRO A 159 0.75 -5.95 17.82
N GLY A 160 -0.26 -5.40 18.51
CA GLY A 160 -0.13 -4.21 19.34
C GLY A 160 -1.17 -3.12 19.06
N ARG A 161 -2.03 -3.31 18.07
CA ARG A 161 -3.17 -2.42 17.85
C ARG A 161 -4.37 -2.88 18.70
N PRO A 162 -4.82 -2.11 19.72
CA PRO A 162 -5.86 -2.59 20.66
C PRO A 162 -7.17 -3.01 20.00
N TRP A 163 -7.56 -2.35 18.91
CA TRP A 163 -8.79 -2.69 18.19
C TRP A 163 -8.68 -3.96 17.33
N ALA A 164 -7.46 -4.48 17.09
CA ALA A 164 -7.27 -5.72 16.36
C ALA A 164 -7.61 -6.95 17.21
N ASP A 165 -7.55 -6.83 18.53
CA ASP A 165 -7.91 -7.87 19.50
C ASP A 165 -9.40 -7.88 19.84
N GLY A 166 -10.26 -7.52 18.86
CA GLY A 166 -11.70 -7.45 19.03
C GLY A 166 -12.32 -8.79 19.46
N LEU A 167 -13.34 -8.69 20.29
CA LEU A 167 -14.15 -9.81 20.75
C LEU A 167 -15.52 -9.73 20.08
N ASP A 168 -16.15 -10.88 19.88
CA ASP A 168 -17.54 -10.97 19.45
C ASP A 168 -18.52 -10.54 20.57
N ASP A 169 -19.82 -10.57 20.28
CA ASP A 169 -20.87 -10.20 21.25
C ASP A 169 -20.90 -11.13 22.47
N LYS A 170 -20.19 -12.26 22.45
CA LYS A 170 -20.05 -13.21 23.57
C LYS A 170 -18.73 -13.06 24.31
N GLY A 171 -17.90 -12.09 23.94
CA GLY A 171 -16.58 -11.89 24.52
C GLY A 171 -15.52 -12.90 24.06
N VAL A 172 -15.75 -13.55 22.93
CA VAL A 172 -14.83 -14.54 22.34
C VAL A 172 -14.04 -13.90 21.18
N PRO A 173 -12.72 -14.13 21.08
CA PRO A 173 -11.94 -13.67 19.93
C PRO A 173 -12.50 -14.18 18.62
N PHE A 174 -12.54 -13.31 17.59
CA PHE A 174 -12.98 -13.71 16.26
C PHE A 174 -12.11 -14.84 15.70
N SER A 175 -12.76 -15.89 15.19
CA SER A 175 -12.10 -16.99 14.49
C SER A 175 -11.83 -16.66 13.02
N GLY A 176 -10.93 -17.44 12.37
CA GLY A 176 -10.65 -17.30 10.94
C GLY A 176 -9.53 -16.33 10.59
N GLN A 177 -8.76 -15.87 11.58
CA GLN A 177 -7.52 -15.12 11.29
C GLN A 177 -6.49 -16.04 10.62
N PRO A 178 -5.65 -15.49 9.69
CA PRO A 178 -4.58 -16.27 9.08
C PRO A 178 -3.53 -16.65 10.12
N SER A 179 -2.85 -17.78 9.91
CA SER A 179 -1.64 -18.10 10.69
C SER A 179 -0.42 -17.35 10.13
N ILE A 180 0.60 -17.15 10.96
CA ILE A 180 1.89 -16.58 10.50
C ILE A 180 2.45 -17.44 9.37
N ALA A 181 2.42 -18.78 9.50
CA ALA A 181 2.89 -19.68 8.47
C ALA A 181 2.18 -19.48 7.13
N SER A 182 0.85 -19.35 7.13
CA SER A 182 0.10 -19.09 5.88
C SER A 182 0.41 -17.72 5.27
N ILE A 183 0.72 -16.72 6.08
CA ILE A 183 1.13 -15.39 5.57
C ILE A 183 2.53 -15.49 4.96
N VAL A 184 3.47 -16.21 5.61
CA VAL A 184 4.82 -16.45 5.08
C VAL A 184 4.76 -17.14 3.72
N GLU A 185 3.93 -18.18 3.57
CA GLU A 185 3.71 -18.84 2.29
C GLU A 185 3.17 -17.90 1.22
N LYS A 186 2.19 -17.07 1.55
CA LYS A 186 1.65 -16.04 0.64
C LYS A 186 2.71 -15.03 0.22
N VAL A 187 3.55 -14.56 1.15
CA VAL A 187 4.67 -13.65 0.84
C VAL A 187 5.65 -14.32 -0.13
N ALA A 188 6.04 -15.57 0.14
CA ALA A 188 6.95 -16.30 -0.72
C ALA A 188 6.38 -16.54 -2.13
N ALA A 189 5.09 -16.88 -2.24
CA ALA A 189 4.40 -17.05 -3.51
C ALA A 189 4.24 -15.74 -4.29
N HIS A 190 4.08 -14.61 -3.60
CA HIS A 190 3.92 -13.30 -4.22
C HIS A 190 5.24 -12.67 -4.68
N ALA A 191 6.33 -12.92 -3.95
CA ALA A 191 7.63 -12.30 -4.19
C ALA A 191 8.12 -12.35 -5.65
N PRO A 192 7.98 -13.48 -6.41
CA PRO A 192 8.38 -13.52 -7.82
C PRO A 192 7.58 -12.60 -8.74
N SER A 193 6.39 -12.15 -8.31
CA SER A 193 5.54 -11.24 -9.08
C SER A 193 5.86 -9.76 -8.87
N MET A 194 6.68 -9.46 -7.86
CA MET A 194 7.09 -8.09 -7.54
C MET A 194 8.23 -7.65 -8.46
N GLN A 195 8.18 -6.39 -8.89
CA GLN A 195 9.33 -5.77 -9.55
C GLN A 195 10.22 -5.13 -8.49
N ILE A 196 11.42 -5.67 -8.32
CA ILE A 196 12.41 -5.15 -7.38
C ILE A 196 13.36 -4.23 -8.11
N PHE A 197 13.37 -2.97 -7.72
CA PHE A 197 14.23 -1.94 -8.29
C PHE A 197 15.30 -1.55 -7.28
N ASN A 198 16.55 -1.57 -7.69
CA ASN A 198 17.69 -1.19 -6.84
C ASN A 198 18.12 0.26 -7.02
N SER A 199 17.66 0.93 -8.09
CA SER A 199 17.93 2.33 -8.33
C SER A 199 16.68 3.09 -8.78
N GLN A 200 16.68 4.40 -8.53
CA GLN A 200 15.65 5.31 -9.01
C GLN A 200 15.60 5.37 -10.54
N GLU A 201 16.76 5.27 -11.19
CA GLU A 201 16.88 5.27 -12.64
C GLU A 201 16.17 4.07 -13.27
N ASP A 202 16.28 2.87 -12.67
CA ASP A 202 15.58 1.67 -13.15
C ASP A 202 14.07 1.85 -13.08
N VAL A 203 13.54 2.43 -12.00
CA VAL A 203 12.11 2.72 -11.89
C VAL A 203 11.67 3.73 -12.97
N ILE A 204 12.44 4.79 -13.18
CA ILE A 204 12.13 5.81 -14.19
C ILE A 204 12.16 5.19 -15.60
N LYS A 205 13.15 4.37 -15.88
CA LYS A 205 13.29 3.67 -17.16
C LYS A 205 12.09 2.74 -17.45
N GLU A 206 11.66 1.98 -16.45
CA GLU A 206 10.49 1.11 -16.56
C GLU A 206 9.21 1.92 -16.85
N VAL A 207 8.98 2.99 -16.07
CA VAL A 207 7.83 3.88 -16.27
C VAL A 207 7.85 4.52 -17.64
N LEU A 208 8.99 5.05 -18.09
CA LEU A 208 9.11 5.68 -19.42
C LEU A 208 9.01 4.65 -20.55
N GLY A 209 9.54 3.45 -20.36
CA GLY A 209 9.41 2.35 -21.31
C GLY A 209 7.95 1.98 -21.59
N ALA A 210 7.12 2.00 -20.56
CA ALA A 210 5.69 1.75 -20.70
C ALA A 210 4.95 2.84 -21.51
N PHE A 211 5.40 4.09 -21.45
CA PHE A 211 4.82 5.20 -22.26
C PHE A 211 5.31 5.22 -23.72
N GLY A 212 6.47 4.62 -24.00
CA GLY A 212 7.07 4.61 -25.35
C GLY A 212 6.58 3.47 -26.24
N GLN A 213 5.72 2.59 -25.77
CA GLN A 213 5.19 1.51 -26.57
C GLN A 213 4.25 2.05 -27.65
N ARG A 214 4.57 1.77 -28.91
CA ARG A 214 3.64 2.02 -30.01
C ARG A 214 2.43 1.11 -29.84
N PRO A 215 1.19 1.60 -30.13
CA PRO A 215 0.03 0.74 -30.13
C PRO A 215 0.29 -0.47 -31.04
N ALA A 216 0.11 -1.66 -30.49
CA ALA A 216 0.17 -2.86 -31.28
C ALA A 216 -0.99 -2.83 -32.28
N LYS A 217 -0.72 -3.17 -33.55
CA LYS A 217 -1.78 -3.33 -34.53
C LYS A 217 -2.68 -4.49 -34.09
N ALA A 218 -3.98 -4.25 -34.07
CA ALA A 218 -4.95 -5.33 -33.88
C ALA A 218 -4.76 -6.38 -34.99
N SER A 219 -5.02 -7.64 -34.67
CA SER A 219 -5.10 -8.66 -35.71
C SER A 219 -6.19 -8.29 -36.75
N PRO A 220 -6.10 -8.70 -38.01
CA PRO A 220 -7.12 -8.41 -39.01
C PRO A 220 -8.52 -8.84 -38.55
N GLU A 221 -8.62 -9.97 -37.85
CA GLU A 221 -9.89 -10.48 -37.29
C GLU A 221 -10.45 -9.58 -36.16
N ALA A 222 -9.57 -9.11 -35.26
CA ALA A 222 -9.95 -8.20 -34.17
C ALA A 222 -10.34 -6.81 -34.72
N ALA A 223 -9.67 -6.34 -35.79
CA ALA A 223 -10.02 -5.08 -36.43
C ALA A 223 -11.41 -5.17 -37.11
N ALA A 224 -11.67 -6.24 -37.85
CA ALA A 224 -12.95 -6.46 -38.50
C ALA A 224 -14.11 -6.63 -37.49
N ALA A 225 -13.86 -7.31 -36.35
CA ALA A 225 -14.85 -7.44 -35.28
C ALA A 225 -15.18 -6.10 -34.63
N LEU A 226 -14.19 -5.24 -34.42
CA LEU A 226 -14.38 -3.91 -33.85
C LEU A 226 -15.15 -2.99 -34.82
N GLU A 227 -14.82 -3.01 -36.13
CA GLU A 227 -15.53 -2.24 -37.15
C GLU A 227 -17.00 -2.66 -37.22
N ALA A 228 -17.29 -3.97 -37.22
CA ALA A 228 -18.67 -4.47 -37.20
C ALA A 228 -19.45 -4.07 -35.94
N GLN A 229 -18.77 -3.98 -34.77
CA GLN A 229 -19.38 -3.51 -33.54
C GLN A 229 -19.76 -2.03 -33.61
N VAL A 230 -18.88 -1.19 -34.12
CA VAL A 230 -19.10 0.25 -34.28
C VAL A 230 -20.25 0.50 -35.26
N GLU A 231 -20.29 -0.21 -36.41
CA GLU A 231 -21.40 -0.10 -37.37
C GLU A 231 -22.75 -0.53 -36.79
N ALA A 232 -22.77 -1.55 -35.92
CA ALA A 232 -23.98 -2.00 -35.24
C ALA A 232 -24.49 -0.98 -34.20
N GLU A 233 -23.59 -0.32 -33.48
CA GLU A 233 -23.93 0.73 -32.52
C GLU A 233 -24.49 1.99 -33.23
N ASP A 234 -23.87 2.40 -34.33
CA ASP A 234 -24.34 3.54 -35.13
C ASP A 234 -25.73 3.27 -35.74
N ALA A 235 -25.99 2.05 -36.18
CA ALA A 235 -27.30 1.64 -36.73
C ALA A 235 -28.42 1.57 -35.65
N SER A 236 -28.05 1.39 -34.38
CA SER A 236 -29.00 1.33 -33.27
C SER A 236 -29.36 2.72 -32.71
N THR A 237 -28.67 3.77 -33.16
CA THR A 237 -28.85 5.16 -32.66
C THR A 237 -29.65 6.05 -33.65
N LEU A 238 -30.04 5.52 -34.81
CA LEU A 238 -30.91 6.13 -35.81
C LEU A 238 -32.34 5.56 -35.73
#